data_e6c8a81c859b12c330a64080975e97fd
#
_entry.id   e6c8a81c859b12c330a64080975e97fd
#
_cell.length_a   1.000
_cell.length_b   1.000
_cell.length_c   1.000
_cell.angle_alpha   90.00
_cell.angle_beta   90.00
_cell.angle_gamma   90.00
#
_symmetry.space_group_name_H-M   'P 1'
#
loop_
_entity.id
_entity.type
_entity.pdbx_description
1 polymer ?
#
loop_
_entity_poly.entity_id
_entity_poly.type
_entity_poly.pdbx_seq_one_letter_code
_entity_poly.pdbx_strand_id
1 'polypeptide(L)' 'MLKEERQAMILNKLHASGKVVVSQLAVELSVSEDTIRRDLLDLDQKGQVKRVFGGALP' A
#
# COMPACT_ATOMS: atom_id res chain seq x y z
N MET A 1 -1.66 3.12 -14.63
CA MET A 1 -0.64 2.39 -13.84
C MET A 1 -1.12 0.97 -13.61
N LEU A 2 -0.26 0.00 -13.87
CA LEU A 2 -0.59 -1.39 -13.63
C LEU A 2 -0.57 -1.71 -12.14
N LYS A 3 -1.34 -2.71 -11.73
CA LYS A 3 -1.39 -3.16 -10.34
C LYS A 3 0.00 -3.47 -9.79
N GLU A 4 0.82 -4.16 -10.59
CA GLU A 4 2.16 -4.55 -10.16
C GLU A 4 3.06 -3.34 -9.93
N GLU A 5 2.97 -2.35 -10.80
CA GLU A 5 3.69 -1.08 -10.64
C GLU A 5 3.23 -0.35 -9.38
N ARG A 6 1.92 -0.32 -9.16
CA ARG A 6 1.35 0.33 -7.98
C ARG A 6 1.80 -0.33 -6.70
N GLN A 7 1.76 -1.67 -6.66
CA GLN A 7 2.20 -2.40 -5.47
C GLN A 7 3.70 -2.23 -5.22
N ALA A 8 4.51 -2.16 -6.27
CA ALA A 8 5.94 -1.88 -6.12
C ALA A 8 6.17 -0.49 -5.52
N MET A 9 5.40 0.51 -5.95
CA MET A 9 5.50 1.86 -5.39
C MET A 9 5.08 1.90 -3.92
N ILE A 10 4.04 1.15 -3.56
CA ILE A 10 3.60 1.04 -2.17
C ILE A 10 4.74 0.46 -1.31
N LEU A 11 5.36 -0.62 -1.76
CA LEU A 11 6.46 -1.25 -1.03
C LEU A 11 7.66 -0.31 -0.91
N ASN A 12 8.00 0.43 -1.96
CA ASN A 12 9.09 1.40 -1.91
C ASN A 12 8.82 2.48 -0.86
N LYS A 13 7.60 3.02 -0.83
CA LYS A 13 7.22 4.02 0.16
C LYS A 13 7.26 3.45 1.58
N LEU A 14 6.79 2.22 1.74
CA LEU A 14 6.80 1.55 3.03
C LEU A 14 8.23 1.39 3.57
N HIS A 15 9.15 0.93 2.73
CA HIS A 15 10.54 0.73 3.13
C HIS A 15 11.26 2.05 3.38
N ALA A 16 10.90 3.11 2.65
CA ALA A 16 11.53 4.40 2.81
C ALA A 16 11.12 5.10 4.11
N SER A 17 9.83 4.98 4.51
CA SER A 17 9.29 5.75 5.65
C SER A 17 8.91 4.89 6.85
N GLY A 18 8.88 3.58 6.70
CA GLY A 18 8.54 2.67 7.80
C GLY A 18 7.05 2.49 8.04
N LYS A 19 6.21 3.18 7.28
CA LYS A 19 4.75 2.98 7.31
C LYS A 19 4.11 3.62 6.08
N VAL A 20 2.91 3.18 5.76
CA VAL A 20 2.08 3.85 4.74
C VAL A 20 0.67 4.03 5.29
N VAL A 21 0.00 5.08 4.83
CA VAL A 21 -1.37 5.42 5.22
C VAL A 21 -2.24 5.35 3.98
N VAL A 22 -3.38 4.65 4.09
CA VAL A 22 -4.28 4.41 2.94
C VAL A 22 -4.70 5.72 2.28
N SER A 23 -5.14 6.72 3.06
CA SER A 23 -5.61 7.98 2.50
C SER A 23 -4.51 8.73 1.73
N GLN A 24 -3.29 8.68 2.23
CA GLN A 24 -2.15 9.32 1.57
C GLN A 24 -1.77 8.59 0.29
N LEU A 25 -1.71 7.27 0.33
CA LEU A 25 -1.39 6.47 -0.86
C LEU A 25 -2.43 6.69 -1.97
N ALA A 26 -3.70 6.75 -1.61
CA ALA A 26 -4.76 6.97 -2.59
C ALA A 26 -4.56 8.28 -3.35
N VAL A 27 -4.23 9.34 -2.64
CA VAL A 27 -3.94 10.64 -3.25
C VAL A 27 -2.67 10.58 -4.09
N GLU A 28 -1.58 10.05 -3.53
CA GLU A 28 -0.29 10.01 -4.21
C GLU A 28 -0.32 9.17 -5.48
N LEU A 29 -1.06 8.07 -5.46
CA LEU A 29 -1.12 7.15 -6.60
C LEU A 29 -2.34 7.38 -7.49
N SER A 30 -3.17 8.37 -7.15
CA SER A 30 -4.38 8.74 -7.92
C SER A 30 -5.34 7.58 -8.11
N VAL A 31 -5.59 6.83 -7.05
CA VAL A 31 -6.56 5.73 -7.04
C VAL A 31 -7.46 5.86 -5.82
N SER A 32 -8.53 5.06 -5.79
CA SER A 32 -9.43 5.07 -4.64
C SER A 32 -8.79 4.42 -3.42
N GLU A 33 -9.30 4.75 -2.23
CA GLU A 33 -8.87 4.09 -1.01
C GLU A 33 -9.19 2.60 -1.04
N ASP A 34 -10.32 2.22 -1.65
CA ASP A 34 -10.66 0.80 -1.80
C ASP A 34 -9.60 0.05 -2.59
N THR A 35 -9.09 0.65 -3.66
CA THR A 35 -8.01 0.06 -4.45
C THR A 35 -6.76 -0.15 -3.60
N ILE A 36 -6.40 0.84 -2.78
CA ILE A 36 -5.25 0.73 -1.89
C ILE A 36 -5.48 -0.38 -0.85
N ARG A 37 -6.67 -0.45 -0.26
CA ARG A 37 -6.97 -1.50 0.73
C ARG A 37 -6.85 -2.88 0.13
N ARG A 38 -7.31 -3.08 -1.11
CA ARG A 38 -7.16 -4.35 -1.82
C ARG A 38 -5.69 -4.68 -2.07
N ASP A 39 -4.91 -3.68 -2.47
CA ASP A 39 -3.47 -3.88 -2.68
C ASP A 39 -2.78 -4.28 -1.39
N LEU A 40 -3.11 -3.62 -0.29
CA LEU A 40 -2.50 -3.94 1.00
C LEU A 40 -2.92 -5.33 1.49
N LEU A 41 -4.17 -5.73 1.25
CA LEU A 41 -4.63 -7.08 1.57
C LEU A 41 -3.81 -8.12 0.80
N ASP A 42 -3.63 -7.89 -0.50
CA ASP A 42 -2.84 -8.75 -1.37
C ASP A 42 -1.40 -8.88 -0.87
N LEU A 43 -0.77 -7.75 -0.57
CA LEU A 43 0.61 -7.71 -0.09
C LEU A 43 0.76 -8.36 1.28
N ASP A 44 -0.23 -8.21 2.15
CA ASP A 44 -0.27 -8.85 3.46
C ASP A 44 -0.34 -10.38 3.31
N GLN A 45 -1.19 -10.85 2.41
CA GLN A 45 -1.33 -12.29 2.15
C GLN A 45 -0.04 -12.90 1.61
N LYS A 46 0.76 -12.11 0.91
CA LYS A 46 2.08 -12.52 0.42
C LYS A 46 3.18 -12.36 1.47
N GLY A 47 2.86 -11.85 2.64
CA GLY A 47 3.82 -11.64 3.71
C GLY A 47 4.74 -10.45 3.51
N GLN A 48 4.41 -9.55 2.60
CA GLN A 48 5.27 -8.41 2.26
C GLN A 48 4.99 -7.16 3.08
N VAL A 49 3.80 -7.07 3.68
CA VAL A 49 3.44 -5.98 4.58
C VAL A 49 2.60 -6.55 5.72
N LYS A 50 2.47 -5.77 6.80
CA LYS A 50 1.55 -6.07 7.89
C LYS A 50 0.49 -4.98 7.90
N ARG A 51 -0.76 -5.35 7.60
CA ARG A 51 -1.85 -4.39 7.63
C ARG A 51 -2.17 -3.98 9.06
N VAL A 52 -2.40 -2.68 9.22
CA VAL A 52 -2.88 -2.10 10.48
C VAL A 52 -4.07 -1.21 10.15
N PHE A 53 -4.75 -0.70 11.17
CA PHE A 53 -5.87 0.20 10.96
C PHE A 53 -5.38 1.43 10.19
N GLY A 54 -5.99 1.66 9.03
CA GLY A 54 -5.71 2.82 8.19
C GLY A 54 -4.43 2.77 7.36
N GLY A 55 -3.68 1.66 7.38
CA GLY A 55 -2.44 1.58 6.61
C GLY A 55 -1.73 0.25 6.73
N ALA A 56 -0.38 0.30 6.66
CA ALA A 56 0.44 -0.90 6.78
C ALA A 56 1.83 -0.57 7.33
N LEU A 57 2.46 -1.57 7.92
CA LEU A 57 3.83 -1.56 8.42
C LEU A 57 4.65 -2.62 7.69
N PRO A 58 5.97 -2.52 7.73
CA PRO A 58 6.84 -3.56 7.17
C PRO A 58 6.65 -4.93 7.82
#